data_f67eb3db8a6d9b986016160f5e41a9ec
#
_entry.id   f67eb3db8a6d9b986016160f5e41a9ec
#
_cell.length_a   1.000
_cell.length_b   1.000
_cell.length_c   1.000
_cell.angle_alpha   90.00
_cell.angle_beta   90.00
_cell.angle_gamma   90.00
#
_symmetry.space_group_name_H-M   'P 1'
#
loop_
_entity.id
_entity.type
_entity.pdbx_description
1 polymer ?
#
loop_
_entity_poly.entity_id
_entity_poly.type
_entity_poly.pdbx_seq_one_letter_code
_entity_poly.pdbx_strand_id
1 'polypeptide(L)'
;EVGILGGDLSSYGPSGLRYGGFCSVCSERGVDIPDSELCAYTFSSAYEAAVALYHKCKGMTAVFAMSDIIAVGAVRAFLDMGKRVPEDISVLGFDGIELSEYSNPRIATLAQPIHQISSLSVRMLVNMIEDGAEASHVTLRAQFRSGGSMGRI
;
A
#
# COMPACT_ATOMS: atom_id res chain seq x y z
N GLU A 1 3.38 3.49 -16.82
CA GLU A 1 4.42 3.16 -15.81
C GLU A 1 3.83 3.22 -14.39
N VAL A 2 4.36 2.39 -13.49
CA VAL A 2 3.91 2.32 -12.09
C VAL A 2 5.02 2.83 -11.17
N GLY A 3 4.66 3.58 -10.14
CA GLY A 3 5.56 4.02 -9.07
C GLY A 3 5.22 3.36 -7.73
N ILE A 4 6.16 3.37 -6.79
CA ILE A 4 5.97 2.82 -5.45
C ILE A 4 6.32 3.88 -4.40
N LEU A 5 5.44 4.02 -3.41
CA LEU A 5 5.65 4.85 -2.22
C LEU A 5 5.59 4.00 -0.96
N GLY A 6 6.64 4.05 -0.14
CA GLY A 6 6.66 3.25 1.08
C GLY A 6 7.83 3.56 2.01
N GLY A 7 7.88 2.83 3.11
CA GLY A 7 9.00 2.88 4.05
C GLY A 7 10.23 2.15 3.53
N ASP A 8 11.10 1.70 4.43
CA ASP A 8 12.32 0.96 4.07
C ASP A 8 12.00 -0.30 3.26
N LEU A 9 12.34 -0.28 1.97
CA LEU A 9 12.07 -1.36 1.01
C LEU A 9 13.13 -2.48 1.08
N SER A 10 14.27 -2.21 1.69
CA SER A 10 15.39 -3.18 1.83
C SER A 10 15.23 -4.10 3.04
N SER A 11 14.31 -3.78 3.96
CA SER A 11 14.12 -4.51 5.22
C SER A 11 13.31 -5.79 5.05
N TYR A 12 13.51 -6.75 5.96
CA TYR A 12 12.61 -7.90 6.14
C TYR A 12 11.27 -7.51 6.81
N GLY A 13 11.04 -6.22 7.01
CA GLY A 13 9.80 -5.68 7.56
C GLY A 13 8.64 -5.68 6.55
N PRO A 14 7.44 -5.23 6.98
CA PRO A 14 6.24 -5.23 6.14
C PRO A 14 6.40 -4.50 4.81
N SER A 15 7.15 -3.39 4.76
CA SER A 15 7.42 -2.66 3.52
C SER A 15 8.26 -3.46 2.53
N GLY A 16 9.35 -4.06 2.99
CA GLY A 16 10.22 -4.88 2.14
C GLY A 16 9.51 -6.12 1.60
N LEU A 17 8.67 -6.78 2.42
CA LEU A 17 7.88 -7.92 1.98
C LEU A 17 6.82 -7.52 0.94
N ARG A 18 6.14 -6.38 1.10
CA ARG A 18 5.20 -5.85 0.11
C ARG A 18 5.90 -5.48 -1.19
N TYR A 19 7.06 -4.83 -1.09
CA TYR A 19 7.89 -4.48 -2.25
C TYR A 19 8.37 -5.73 -2.99
N GLY A 20 8.90 -6.72 -2.28
CA GLY A 20 9.34 -7.99 -2.87
C GLY A 20 8.21 -8.72 -3.59
N GLY A 21 7.02 -8.79 -3.00
CA GLY A 21 5.84 -9.37 -3.64
C GLY A 21 5.42 -8.61 -4.91
N PHE A 22 5.49 -7.28 -4.89
CA PHE A 22 5.22 -6.46 -6.08
C PHE A 22 6.24 -6.73 -7.20
N CYS A 23 7.54 -6.70 -6.87
CA CYS A 23 8.61 -6.96 -7.82
C CYS A 23 8.53 -8.39 -8.43
N SER A 24 8.13 -9.39 -7.62
CA SER A 24 7.91 -10.75 -8.12
C SER A 24 6.89 -10.79 -9.26
N VAL A 25 5.75 -10.12 -9.06
CA VAL A 25 4.69 -10.05 -10.09
C VAL A 25 5.16 -9.28 -11.33
N CYS A 26 5.91 -8.19 -11.14
CA CYS A 26 6.51 -7.46 -12.28
C CYS A 26 7.41 -8.37 -13.11
N SER A 27 8.30 -9.12 -12.44
CA SER A 27 9.19 -10.08 -13.10
C SER A 27 8.42 -11.17 -13.84
N GLU A 28 7.40 -11.77 -13.23
CA GLU A 28 6.54 -12.79 -13.83
C GLU A 28 5.81 -12.30 -15.09
N ARG A 29 5.50 -11.01 -15.14
CA ARG A 29 4.79 -10.35 -16.24
C ARG A 29 5.70 -9.69 -17.26
N GLY A 30 7.02 -9.75 -17.08
CA GLY A 30 7.99 -9.08 -17.94
C GLY A 30 7.87 -7.54 -17.91
N VAL A 31 7.45 -7.00 -16.77
CA VAL A 31 7.35 -5.56 -16.53
C VAL A 31 8.58 -5.12 -15.76
N ASP A 32 9.14 -3.98 -16.14
CA ASP A 32 10.29 -3.40 -15.43
C ASP A 32 9.94 -3.09 -13.96
N ILE A 33 10.94 -3.22 -13.10
CA ILE A 33 10.80 -2.85 -11.68
C ILE A 33 10.55 -1.35 -11.61
N PRO A 34 9.45 -0.92 -10.98
CA PRO A 34 9.07 0.49 -10.98
C PRO A 34 10.00 1.34 -10.12
N ASP A 35 10.06 2.62 -10.45
CA ASP A 35 10.67 3.63 -9.60
C ASP A 35 9.98 3.70 -8.24
N SER A 36 10.77 3.98 -7.21
CA SER A 36 10.27 4.08 -5.83
C SER A 36 10.82 5.32 -5.13
N GLU A 37 10.04 5.84 -4.18
CA GLU A 37 10.47 6.86 -3.22
C GLU A 37 10.13 6.41 -1.80
N LEU A 38 11.08 6.68 -0.89
CA LEU A 38 10.92 6.36 0.52
C LEU A 38 10.19 7.49 1.24
N CYS A 39 9.28 7.13 2.12
CA CYS A 39 8.58 8.07 2.98
C CYS A 39 8.26 7.46 4.35
N ALA A 40 8.13 8.32 5.35
CA ALA A 40 7.53 7.94 6.61
C ALA A 40 6.01 7.74 6.43
N TYR A 41 5.39 7.00 7.36
CA TYR A 41 3.94 6.76 7.37
C TYR A 41 3.18 7.97 7.91
N THR A 42 3.40 9.13 7.28
CA THR A 42 2.73 10.40 7.58
C THR A 42 2.26 11.06 6.29
N PHE A 43 1.22 11.88 6.37
CA PHE A 43 0.68 12.58 5.19
C PHE A 43 1.71 13.51 4.54
N SER A 44 2.44 14.30 5.34
CA SER A 44 3.42 15.27 4.83
C SER A 44 4.57 14.58 4.10
N SER A 45 5.16 13.54 4.71
CA SER A 45 6.24 12.79 4.08
C SER A 45 5.79 12.09 2.81
N ALA A 46 4.57 11.53 2.80
CA ALA A 46 3.99 10.88 1.63
C ALA A 46 3.71 11.89 0.49
N TYR A 47 3.25 13.09 0.84
CA TYR A 47 3.06 14.18 -0.12
C TYR A 47 4.37 14.56 -0.82
N GLU A 48 5.42 14.83 -0.04
CA GLU A 48 6.73 15.20 -0.58
C GLU A 48 7.32 14.09 -1.45
N ALA A 49 7.24 12.83 -1.01
CA ALA A 49 7.71 11.69 -1.76
C ALA A 49 6.92 11.47 -3.05
N ALA A 50 5.61 11.71 -3.05
CA ALA A 50 4.79 11.60 -4.25
C ALA A 50 5.17 12.66 -5.30
N VAL A 51 5.45 13.88 -4.88
CA VAL A 51 5.97 14.94 -5.76
C VAL A 51 7.32 14.54 -6.36
N ALA A 52 8.25 14.06 -5.52
CA ALA A 52 9.57 13.61 -5.97
C ALA A 52 9.47 12.45 -6.96
N LEU A 53 8.67 11.44 -6.65
CA LEU A 53 8.44 10.27 -7.51
C LEU A 53 7.86 10.67 -8.86
N TYR A 54 6.89 11.58 -8.87
CA TYR A 54 6.26 12.04 -10.11
C TYR A 54 7.26 12.75 -11.03
N HIS A 55 8.17 13.54 -10.47
CA HIS A 55 9.22 14.21 -11.26
C HIS A 55 10.31 13.25 -11.78
N LYS A 56 10.57 12.18 -11.04
CA LYS A 56 11.55 11.16 -11.38
C LYS A 56 11.00 10.21 -12.46
N CYS A 57 9.78 9.73 -12.29
CA CYS A 57 9.14 8.75 -13.16
C CYS A 57 8.23 9.44 -14.20
N LYS A 58 8.83 9.86 -15.30
CA LYS A 58 8.10 10.53 -16.40
C LYS A 58 7.19 9.53 -17.10
N GLY A 59 5.89 9.83 -17.12
CA GLY A 59 4.89 8.94 -17.73
C GLY A 59 4.24 7.97 -16.73
N MET A 60 4.44 8.19 -15.44
CA MET A 60 3.77 7.41 -14.40
C MET A 60 2.26 7.61 -14.46
N THR A 61 1.53 6.52 -14.53
CA THR A 61 0.06 6.48 -14.59
C THR A 61 -0.57 5.74 -13.43
N ALA A 62 0.23 5.12 -12.57
CA ALA A 62 -0.25 4.45 -11.37
C ALA A 62 0.78 4.49 -10.25
N VAL A 63 0.30 4.48 -9.00
CA VAL A 63 1.13 4.39 -7.80
C VAL A 63 0.56 3.31 -6.88
N PHE A 64 1.46 2.45 -6.41
CA PHE A 64 1.19 1.59 -5.26
C PHE A 64 1.77 2.24 -4.00
N ALA A 65 0.89 2.66 -3.12
CA ALA A 65 1.24 3.20 -1.81
C ALA A 65 1.15 2.09 -0.75
N MET A 66 2.23 1.89 0.00
CA MET A 66 2.34 0.78 0.97
C MET A 66 1.51 0.96 2.24
N SER A 67 0.71 2.05 2.33
CA SER A 67 -0.36 2.21 3.30
C SER A 67 -1.39 3.21 2.81
N ASP A 68 -2.58 3.21 3.40
CA ASP A 68 -3.63 4.17 3.05
C ASP A 68 -3.27 5.60 3.44
N ILE A 69 -2.50 5.80 4.52
CA ILE A 69 -1.99 7.12 4.91
C ILE A 69 -1.09 7.68 3.80
N ILE A 70 -0.20 6.84 3.26
CA ILE A 70 0.66 7.21 2.14
C ILE A 70 -0.18 7.48 0.89
N ALA A 71 -1.19 6.65 0.61
CA ALA A 71 -2.08 6.84 -0.54
C ALA A 71 -2.83 8.18 -0.48
N VAL A 72 -3.36 8.56 0.68
CA VAL A 72 -4.06 9.85 0.87
C VAL A 72 -3.10 11.02 0.65
N GLY A 73 -1.87 10.96 1.19
CA GLY A 73 -0.84 11.98 0.96
C GLY A 73 -0.47 12.11 -0.52
N ALA A 74 -0.32 10.98 -1.22
CA ALA A 74 -0.01 10.95 -2.65
C ALA A 74 -1.16 11.52 -3.51
N VAL A 75 -2.41 11.13 -3.23
CA VAL A 75 -3.59 11.69 -3.90
C VAL A 75 -3.61 13.21 -3.76
N ARG A 76 -3.38 13.72 -2.54
CA ARG A 76 -3.34 15.16 -2.31
C ARG A 76 -2.25 15.84 -3.14
N ALA A 77 -1.04 15.27 -3.18
CA ALA A 77 0.06 15.81 -3.99
C ALA A 77 -0.30 15.87 -5.47
N PHE A 78 -0.89 14.81 -6.03
CA PHE A 78 -1.27 14.77 -7.44
C PHE A 78 -2.37 15.79 -7.77
N LEU A 79 -3.37 15.93 -6.90
CA LEU A 79 -4.42 16.93 -7.09
C LEU A 79 -3.85 18.36 -7.06
N ASP A 80 -2.91 18.67 -6.15
CA ASP A 80 -2.28 19.98 -6.06
C ASP A 80 -1.36 20.27 -7.27
N MET A 81 -0.80 19.23 -7.91
CA MET A 81 -0.11 19.33 -9.18
C MET A 81 -1.05 19.43 -10.41
N GLY A 82 -2.35 19.53 -10.18
CA GLY A 82 -3.35 19.64 -11.25
C GLY A 82 -3.63 18.32 -11.98
N LYS A 83 -3.26 17.16 -11.41
CA LYS A 83 -3.57 15.85 -11.97
C LYS A 83 -4.93 15.38 -11.48
N ARG A 84 -5.64 14.68 -12.34
CA ARG A 84 -6.90 14.03 -11.97
C ARG A 84 -6.63 12.61 -11.47
N VAL A 85 -7.23 12.27 -10.35
CA VAL A 85 -7.20 10.91 -9.80
C VAL A 85 -8.62 10.36 -9.88
N PRO A 86 -8.87 9.29 -10.64
CA PRO A 86 -7.93 8.33 -11.21
C PRO A 86 -7.54 8.57 -12.69
N GLU A 87 -8.09 9.57 -13.40
CA GLU A 87 -8.02 9.68 -14.85
C GLU A 87 -6.61 9.85 -15.40
N ASP A 88 -5.75 10.62 -14.73
CA ASP A 88 -4.37 10.85 -15.14
C ASP A 88 -3.40 9.93 -14.37
N ILE A 89 -3.74 9.58 -13.12
CA ILE A 89 -2.93 8.72 -12.28
C ILE A 89 -3.80 7.94 -11.29
N SER A 90 -3.68 6.62 -11.32
CA SER A 90 -4.35 5.73 -10.37
C SER A 90 -3.52 5.56 -9.09
N VAL A 91 -4.17 5.47 -7.93
CA VAL A 91 -3.51 5.23 -6.64
C VAL A 91 -4.16 4.04 -5.93
N LEU A 92 -3.34 3.04 -5.58
CA LEU A 92 -3.73 1.89 -4.78
C LEU A 92 -3.07 2.01 -3.40
N GLY A 93 -3.87 1.92 -2.34
CA GLY A 93 -3.42 1.87 -0.96
C GLY A 93 -3.28 0.44 -0.41
N PHE A 94 -2.93 0.37 0.84
CA PHE A 94 -2.84 -0.87 1.62
C PHE A 94 -3.26 -0.55 3.07
N ASP A 95 -3.86 -1.49 3.75
CA ASP A 95 -4.34 -1.62 5.12
C ASP A 95 -5.87 -1.62 5.23
N GLY A 96 -6.60 -0.80 4.49
CA GLY A 96 -8.06 -0.69 4.54
C GLY A 96 -8.53 0.07 5.79
N ILE A 97 -7.79 1.11 6.21
CA ILE A 97 -8.17 1.93 7.36
C ILE A 97 -9.41 2.79 7.06
N GLU A 98 -10.10 3.22 8.09
CA GLU A 98 -11.33 4.02 7.97
C GLU A 98 -11.14 5.28 7.13
N LEU A 99 -10.00 5.96 7.26
CA LEU A 99 -9.69 7.16 6.50
C LEU A 99 -9.75 6.96 4.98
N SER A 100 -9.44 5.76 4.47
CA SER A 100 -9.52 5.46 3.04
C SER A 100 -10.93 5.60 2.48
N GLU A 101 -11.94 5.38 3.31
CA GLU A 101 -13.37 5.49 2.94
C GLU A 101 -13.84 6.95 2.88
N TYR A 102 -13.23 7.84 3.68
CA TYR A 102 -13.64 9.25 3.79
C TYR A 102 -12.76 10.20 2.98
N SER A 103 -11.71 9.70 2.33
CA SER A 103 -10.90 10.51 1.40
C SER A 103 -11.66 10.82 0.10
N ASN A 104 -11.27 11.88 -0.59
CA ASN A 104 -11.81 12.23 -1.89
C ASN A 104 -10.69 12.41 -2.93
N PRO A 105 -10.62 11.50 -3.94
CA PRO A 105 -11.45 10.31 -4.12
C PRO A 105 -11.24 9.28 -3.00
N ARG A 106 -12.24 8.39 -2.76
CA ARG A 106 -12.10 7.26 -1.86
C ARG A 106 -10.98 6.36 -2.35
N ILE A 107 -10.06 5.95 -1.45
CA ILE A 107 -8.91 5.14 -1.81
C ILE A 107 -9.32 3.69 -2.10
N ALA A 108 -8.93 3.19 -3.27
CA ALA A 108 -8.91 1.77 -3.53
C ALA A 108 -7.77 1.14 -2.74
N THR A 109 -8.01 0.07 -1.99
CA THR A 109 -7.03 -0.46 -1.05
C THR A 109 -7.08 -1.98 -0.91
N LEU A 110 -5.96 -2.58 -0.52
CA LEU A 110 -5.89 -3.96 -0.07
C LEU A 110 -6.10 -4.00 1.45
N ALA A 111 -7.34 -4.24 1.87
CA ALA A 111 -7.74 -4.22 3.27
C ALA A 111 -7.26 -5.48 4.01
N GLN A 112 -6.55 -5.28 5.12
CA GLN A 112 -6.14 -6.36 6.00
C GLN A 112 -7.34 -6.87 6.81
N PRO A 113 -7.47 -8.19 7.06
CA PRO A 113 -8.53 -8.75 7.89
C PRO A 113 -8.19 -8.58 9.40
N ILE A 114 -8.13 -7.34 9.89
CA ILE A 114 -7.61 -6.99 11.23
C ILE A 114 -8.32 -7.77 12.34
N HIS A 115 -9.65 -7.92 12.25
CA HIS A 115 -10.40 -8.69 13.26
C HIS A 115 -9.94 -10.16 13.33
N GLN A 116 -9.70 -10.79 12.16
CA GLN A 116 -9.21 -12.18 12.11
C GLN A 116 -7.78 -12.27 12.63
N ILE A 117 -6.90 -11.32 12.25
CA ILE A 117 -5.52 -11.23 12.74
C ILE A 117 -5.54 -11.16 14.27
N SER A 118 -6.28 -10.21 14.85
CA SER A 118 -6.35 -10.02 16.30
C SER A 118 -6.89 -11.24 17.03
N SER A 119 -8.01 -11.81 16.55
CA SER A 119 -8.65 -12.97 17.20
C SER A 119 -7.75 -14.21 17.16
N LEU A 120 -7.10 -14.46 16.02
CA LEU A 120 -6.18 -15.59 15.88
C LEU A 120 -4.92 -15.39 16.73
N SER A 121 -4.35 -14.21 16.77
CA SER A 121 -3.15 -13.92 17.58
C SER A 121 -3.40 -14.17 19.05
N VAL A 122 -4.53 -13.69 19.59
CA VAL A 122 -4.90 -13.94 20.99
C VAL A 122 -5.13 -15.43 21.25
N ARG A 123 -5.87 -16.12 20.38
CA ARG A 123 -6.13 -17.56 20.52
C ARG A 123 -4.85 -18.38 20.49
N MET A 124 -3.94 -18.08 19.55
CA MET A 124 -2.65 -18.76 19.48
C MET A 124 -1.82 -18.54 20.75
N LEU A 125 -1.78 -17.31 21.25
CA LEU A 125 -1.08 -17.00 22.49
C LEU A 125 -1.65 -17.75 23.70
N VAL A 126 -2.97 -17.78 23.85
CA VAL A 126 -3.65 -18.53 24.93
C VAL A 126 -3.33 -20.02 24.85
N ASN A 127 -3.43 -20.63 23.66
CA ASN A 127 -3.11 -22.05 23.48
C ASN A 127 -1.64 -22.36 23.82
N MET A 128 -0.71 -21.45 23.48
CA MET A 128 0.71 -21.62 23.85
C MET A 128 0.92 -21.58 25.37
N ILE A 129 0.18 -20.71 26.07
CA ILE A 129 0.31 -20.54 27.53
C ILE A 129 -0.38 -21.68 28.30
N GLU A 130 -1.61 -22.03 27.91
CA GLU A 130 -2.44 -22.98 28.65
C GLU A 130 -2.18 -24.43 28.26
N ASP A 131 -2.00 -24.69 26.96
CA ASP A 131 -1.90 -26.04 26.40
C ASP A 131 -0.48 -26.44 26.00
N GLY A 132 0.50 -25.53 26.12
CA GLY A 132 1.87 -25.76 25.67
C GLY A 132 2.01 -25.95 24.16
N ALA A 133 1.06 -25.40 23.38
CA ALA A 133 1.08 -25.51 21.92
C ALA A 133 2.33 -24.86 21.32
N GLU A 134 2.88 -25.45 20.27
CA GLU A 134 3.99 -24.86 19.53
C GLU A 134 3.57 -23.62 18.71
N ALA A 135 4.53 -22.73 18.49
CA ALA A 135 4.31 -21.57 17.62
C ALA A 135 4.00 -22.02 16.18
N SER A 136 2.98 -21.45 15.60
CA SER A 136 2.57 -21.76 14.23
C SER A 136 2.42 -20.49 13.39
N HIS A 137 2.52 -20.64 12.07
CA HIS A 137 2.32 -19.56 11.11
C HIS A 137 0.99 -19.69 10.41
N VAL A 138 0.20 -18.60 10.40
CA VAL A 138 -1.07 -18.53 9.68
C VAL A 138 -1.02 -17.38 8.70
N THR A 139 -1.30 -17.68 7.43
CA THR A 139 -1.40 -16.65 6.38
C THR A 139 -2.86 -16.29 6.16
N LEU A 140 -3.18 -15.01 6.26
CA LEU A 140 -4.49 -14.45 5.98
C LEU A 140 -4.44 -13.60 4.71
N ARG A 141 -5.49 -13.69 3.89
CA ARG A 141 -5.57 -12.92 2.65
C ARG A 141 -6.15 -11.54 2.91
N ALA A 142 -5.46 -10.50 2.41
CA ALA A 142 -6.04 -9.18 2.28
C ALA A 142 -7.18 -9.19 1.23
N GLN A 143 -8.15 -8.29 1.40
CA GLN A 143 -9.29 -8.16 0.51
C GLN A 143 -9.19 -6.85 -0.27
N PHE A 144 -9.37 -6.92 -1.58
CA PHE A 144 -9.47 -5.70 -2.39
C PHE A 144 -10.78 -4.97 -2.10
N ARG A 145 -10.67 -3.69 -1.72
CA ARG A 145 -11.78 -2.75 -1.63
C ARG A 145 -11.66 -1.75 -2.77
N SER A 146 -12.67 -1.68 -3.61
CA SER A 146 -12.73 -0.68 -4.68
C SER A 146 -12.91 0.73 -4.12
N GLY A 147 -12.32 1.71 -4.79
CA GLY A 147 -12.44 3.13 -4.48
C GLY A 147 -12.44 3.96 -5.76
N GLY A 148 -12.60 5.27 -5.63
CA GLY A 148 -12.54 6.20 -6.75
C GLY A 148 -11.11 6.58 -7.15
N SER A 149 -10.07 6.12 -6.43
CA SER A 149 -8.68 6.45 -6.72
C SER A 149 -8.02 5.53 -7.77
N MET A 150 -8.72 4.50 -8.24
CA MET A 150 -8.28 3.61 -9.32
C MET A 150 -9.26 3.64 -10.49
N GLY A 151 -8.73 3.73 -11.70
CA GLY A 151 -9.48 3.69 -12.95
C GLY A 151 -8.79 2.81 -14.01
N ARG A 152 -9.46 2.64 -15.13
CA ARG A 152 -8.82 2.12 -16.35
C ARG A 152 -8.18 3.29 -17.06
N ILE A 153 -6.88 3.20 -17.30
CA ILE A 153 -6.08 4.14 -18.08
C ILE A 153 -5.83 3.54 -19.45
#